data_df98a451f7b93f7177bc937e6c91f2ec
#
_entry.id   df98a451f7b93f7177bc937e6c91f2ec
#
_cell.length_a   1.000
_cell.length_b   1.000
_cell.length_c   1.000
_cell.angle_alpha   90.00
_cell.angle_beta   90.00
_cell.angle_gamma   90.00
#
_symmetry.space_group_name_H-M   'P 1'
#
loop_
_entity.id
_entity.type
_entity.pdbx_description
1 polymer ?
#
loop_
_entity_poly.entity_id
_entity_poly.type
_entity_poly.pdbx_seq_one_letter_code
_entity_poly.pdbx_strand_id
1 'polypeptide(L)'
;MLAAGVIVLATAGMASAQCGRASWYALYSKTASGERMNPSAMTAAHRSLPFGTKIAVTNKNNGKTVVVRINDRGPFIKGRVLDLSKAAAQKLGFVGAGHAPVCMARQS
;
A
#
# COMPACT_ATOMS: atom_id res chain seq x y z
N MET A 1 -9.41 -27.54 30.44
CA MET A 1 -9.49 -27.37 29.91
C MET A 1 -9.75 -26.64 29.16
N LEU A 2 -9.65 -26.41 28.60
CA LEU A 2 -10.01 -25.86 28.02
C LEU A 2 -9.65 -24.76 27.51
N ALA A 3 -9.48 -24.10 27.58
CA ALA A 3 -9.06 -22.84 27.36
C ALA A 3 -8.31 -22.70 26.14
N ALA A 4 -7.80 -23.63 25.77
CA ALA A 4 -7.01 -23.66 24.63
C ALA A 4 -7.56 -22.95 23.45
N GLY A 5 -8.78 -23.04 23.24
CA GLY A 5 -9.37 -22.51 22.04
C GLY A 5 -9.16 -21.04 21.86
N VAL A 6 -8.93 -20.39 22.89
CA VAL A 6 -8.83 -18.97 22.83
C VAL A 6 -7.72 -18.50 21.95
N ILE A 7 -6.69 -19.21 21.94
CA ILE A 7 -5.56 -18.82 21.20
C ILE A 7 -5.79 -18.65 19.77
N VAL A 8 -6.65 -19.41 19.25
CA VAL A 8 -6.90 -19.37 17.84
C VAL A 8 -7.32 -18.02 17.37
N LEU A 9 -7.99 -17.34 18.21
CA LEU A 9 -8.50 -16.05 17.82
C LEU A 9 -7.42 -15.06 17.46
N ALA A 10 -6.32 -15.16 18.12
CA ALA A 10 -5.25 -14.22 17.88
C ALA A 10 -4.76 -14.28 16.45
N THR A 11 -4.76 -15.44 15.88
CA THR A 11 -4.25 -15.55 14.53
C THR A 11 -5.29 -15.24 13.49
N ALA A 12 -6.53 -15.33 13.88
CA ALA A 12 -7.59 -15.12 12.93
C ALA A 12 -7.57 -13.73 12.34
N GLY A 13 -7.08 -12.78 13.09
CA GLY A 13 -7.06 -11.43 12.60
C GLY A 13 -5.86 -11.08 11.75
N MET A 14 -4.96 -12.00 11.58
CA MET A 14 -3.74 -11.71 10.84
C MET A 14 -4.00 -11.81 9.36
N ALA A 15 -4.25 -10.70 8.75
CA ALA A 15 -4.35 -10.67 7.31
C ALA A 15 -2.99 -10.95 6.74
N SER A 16 -2.93 -11.64 5.63
CA SER A 16 -1.67 -11.85 4.96
C SER A 16 -1.15 -10.52 4.45
N ALA A 17 0.09 -10.25 4.75
CA ALA A 17 0.75 -9.07 4.22
C ALA A 17 1.32 -9.40 2.85
N GLN A 18 1.30 -8.43 1.96
CA GLN A 18 1.97 -8.53 0.69
C GLN A 18 3.20 -7.65 0.75
N CYS A 19 4.35 -8.19 0.41
CA CYS A 19 5.59 -7.43 0.41
C CYS A 19 6.18 -7.41 -0.99
N GLY A 20 6.94 -6.38 -1.27
CA GLY A 20 7.60 -6.21 -2.55
C GLY A 20 8.14 -4.80 -2.65
N ARG A 21 8.43 -4.37 -3.86
CA ARG A 21 8.94 -3.03 -4.07
C ARG A 21 7.81 -2.08 -4.41
N ALA A 22 7.90 -0.88 -3.90
CA ALA A 22 7.01 0.22 -4.25
C ALA A 22 7.81 1.31 -4.93
N SER A 23 7.17 2.02 -5.84
CA SER A 23 7.68 3.27 -6.39
C SER A 23 6.61 4.32 -6.24
N TRP A 24 6.86 5.52 -6.76
CA TRP A 24 5.84 6.57 -6.70
C TRP A 24 5.71 7.25 -8.07
N TYR A 25 4.56 7.89 -8.26
CA TYR A 25 4.31 8.64 -9.48
C TYR A 25 3.55 9.91 -9.15
N ALA A 26 3.64 10.89 -10.05
CA ALA A 26 3.03 12.19 -9.85
C ALA A 26 2.48 12.67 -11.19
N LEU A 27 1.29 12.20 -11.53
CA LEU A 27 0.59 12.59 -12.75
C LEU A 27 -0.69 13.30 -12.37
N TYR A 28 -1.26 14.03 -13.31
CA TYR A 28 -2.53 14.70 -13.10
C TYR A 28 -3.59 14.14 -14.04
N SER A 29 -3.34 12.98 -14.60
CA SER A 29 -4.27 12.32 -15.52
C SER A 29 -5.31 11.54 -14.73
N LYS A 30 -6.32 11.04 -15.44
CA LYS A 30 -7.37 10.24 -14.86
C LYS A 30 -6.82 8.87 -14.52
N THR A 31 -7.14 8.37 -13.33
CA THR A 31 -6.75 7.04 -12.90
C THR A 31 -7.74 6.00 -13.42
N ALA A 32 -7.43 4.72 -13.20
CA ALA A 32 -8.31 3.64 -13.64
C ALA A 32 -9.67 3.68 -12.95
N SER A 33 -9.74 4.25 -11.75
CA SER A 33 -11.02 4.41 -11.05
C SER A 33 -11.90 5.50 -11.63
N GLY A 34 -11.35 6.33 -12.52
CA GLY A 34 -12.03 7.50 -13.03
C GLY A 34 -11.73 8.76 -12.26
N GLU A 35 -11.13 8.64 -11.13
CA GLU A 35 -10.71 9.76 -10.30
C GLU A 35 -9.44 10.38 -10.89
N ARG A 36 -9.32 11.69 -10.88
CA ARG A 36 -8.08 12.34 -11.34
C ARG A 36 -6.98 12.12 -10.31
N MET A 37 -5.81 11.77 -10.77
CA MET A 37 -4.67 11.58 -9.88
C MET A 37 -4.27 12.91 -9.26
N ASN A 38 -4.08 12.89 -7.95
CA ASN A 38 -3.63 14.04 -7.18
C ASN A 38 -2.38 13.63 -6.39
N PRO A 39 -1.20 14.13 -6.79
CA PRO A 39 0.04 13.76 -6.10
C PRO A 39 0.08 14.11 -4.62
N SER A 40 -0.76 15.04 -4.17
CA SER A 40 -0.82 15.43 -2.76
C SER A 40 -1.76 14.58 -1.93
N ALA A 41 -2.53 13.70 -2.54
CA ALA A 41 -3.43 12.81 -1.83
C ALA A 41 -2.72 11.53 -1.44
N MET A 42 -3.25 10.84 -0.45
CA MET A 42 -2.67 9.57 0.03
C MET A 42 -3.34 8.42 -0.71
N THR A 43 -2.86 8.16 -1.93
CA THR A 43 -3.43 7.15 -2.81
C THR A 43 -2.35 6.27 -3.43
N ALA A 44 -2.79 5.17 -4.04
CA ALA A 44 -1.86 4.24 -4.67
C ALA A 44 -2.54 3.44 -5.77
N ALA A 45 -1.70 2.89 -6.65
CA ALA A 45 -2.11 1.94 -7.66
C ALA A 45 -1.76 0.52 -7.19
N HIS A 46 -2.68 -0.41 -7.38
CA HIS A 46 -2.50 -1.82 -7.09
C HIS A 46 -3.15 -2.63 -8.21
N ARG A 47 -2.59 -3.81 -8.49
CA ARG A 47 -3.06 -4.60 -9.64
C ARG A 47 -4.49 -5.07 -9.51
N SER A 48 -4.94 -5.41 -8.29
CA SER A 48 -6.20 -6.12 -8.14
C SER A 48 -7.06 -5.72 -6.96
N LEU A 49 -6.54 -5.04 -5.96
CA LEU A 49 -7.37 -4.64 -4.83
C LEU A 49 -8.49 -3.70 -5.30
N PRO A 50 -9.70 -3.86 -4.81
CA PRO A 50 -10.80 -3.01 -5.22
C PRO A 50 -10.51 -1.53 -4.97
N PHE A 51 -11.00 -0.67 -5.86
CA PHE A 51 -10.87 0.76 -5.66
C PHE A 51 -11.56 1.16 -4.35
N GLY A 52 -10.93 2.05 -3.62
CA GLY A 52 -11.41 2.45 -2.31
C GLY A 52 -10.83 1.65 -1.16
N THR A 53 -10.16 0.54 -1.45
CA THR A 53 -9.52 -0.24 -0.40
C THR A 53 -8.44 0.59 0.26
N LYS A 54 -8.40 0.57 1.59
CA LYS A 54 -7.35 1.23 2.35
C LYS A 54 -6.35 0.18 2.82
N ILE A 55 -5.09 0.50 2.66
CA ILE A 55 -4.00 -0.38 3.09
C ILE A 55 -3.00 0.42 3.90
N ALA A 56 -2.41 -0.24 4.88
CA ALA A 56 -1.29 0.30 5.64
C ALA A 56 -0.02 -0.17 4.97
N VAL A 57 0.84 0.76 4.60
CA VAL A 57 2.09 0.49 3.89
C VAL A 57 3.25 0.85 4.79
N THR A 58 4.16 -0.07 4.99
CA THR A 58 5.34 0.13 5.81
C THR A 58 6.59 0.07 4.95
N ASN A 59 7.41 1.10 5.04
CA ASN A 59 8.74 1.11 4.41
C ASN A 59 9.68 0.28 5.29
N LYS A 60 10.18 -0.81 4.73
CA LYS A 60 11.02 -1.73 5.51
C LYS A 60 12.38 -1.16 5.84
N ASN A 61 12.82 -0.13 5.14
CA ASN A 61 14.12 0.47 5.41
C ASN A 61 14.11 1.34 6.67
N ASN A 62 12.98 1.94 7.02
CA ASN A 62 12.94 2.87 8.14
C ASN A 62 11.77 2.65 9.09
N GLY A 63 10.88 1.71 8.80
CA GLY A 63 9.76 1.39 9.67
C GLY A 63 8.59 2.35 9.60
N LYS A 64 8.64 3.37 8.76
CA LYS A 64 7.54 4.32 8.65
C LYS A 64 6.35 3.67 7.97
N THR A 65 5.16 4.02 8.42
CA THR A 65 3.90 3.45 7.92
C THR A 65 2.94 4.57 7.58
N VAL A 66 2.21 4.40 6.47
CA VAL A 66 1.13 5.31 6.09
C VAL A 66 -0.06 4.48 5.62
N VAL A 67 -1.24 5.08 5.65
CA VAL A 67 -2.44 4.47 5.08
C VAL A 67 -2.74 5.18 3.76
N VAL A 68 -2.98 4.39 2.72
CA VAL A 68 -3.33 4.92 1.40
C VAL A 68 -4.58 4.23 0.89
N ARG A 69 -5.25 4.89 -0.05
CA ARG A 69 -6.48 4.38 -0.67
C ARG A 69 -6.15 3.99 -2.11
N ILE A 70 -6.58 2.81 -2.51
CA ILE A 70 -6.34 2.32 -3.88
C ILE A 70 -7.32 3.01 -4.83
N ASN A 71 -6.79 3.64 -5.86
CA ASN A 71 -7.61 4.31 -6.86
C ASN A 71 -7.11 4.11 -8.29
N ASP A 72 -6.10 3.26 -8.50
CA ASP A 72 -5.54 3.07 -9.82
C ASP A 72 -5.08 1.63 -9.98
N ARG A 73 -4.70 1.24 -11.18
CA ARG A 73 -4.22 -0.09 -11.52
C ARG A 73 -2.74 -0.04 -11.91
N GLY A 74 -2.04 -1.09 -11.54
CA GLY A 74 -0.62 -1.25 -11.72
C GLY A 74 0.04 -1.40 -10.36
N PRO A 75 1.34 -1.49 -10.33
CA PRO A 75 2.29 -1.55 -11.44
C PRO A 75 2.30 -2.93 -12.10
N PHE A 76 2.67 -2.97 -13.37
CA PHE A 76 2.74 -4.22 -14.10
C PHE A 76 4.18 -4.63 -14.37
N ILE A 77 5.06 -4.28 -13.46
CA ILE A 77 6.48 -4.58 -13.52
C ILE A 77 6.77 -5.65 -12.48
N LYS A 78 7.48 -6.68 -12.88
CA LYS A 78 7.80 -7.79 -11.98
C LYS A 78 8.53 -7.29 -10.75
N GLY A 79 8.10 -7.78 -9.59
CA GLY A 79 8.70 -7.41 -8.32
C GLY A 79 8.14 -6.14 -7.70
N ARG A 80 7.42 -5.35 -8.46
CA ARG A 80 6.76 -4.15 -7.93
C ARG A 80 5.31 -4.46 -7.62
N VAL A 81 4.89 -4.09 -6.43
CA VAL A 81 3.54 -4.39 -5.95
C VAL A 81 2.68 -3.16 -5.79
N LEU A 82 3.27 -1.97 -5.78
CA LEU A 82 2.53 -0.76 -5.43
C LEU A 82 3.20 0.46 -6.08
N ASP A 83 2.38 1.35 -6.63
CA ASP A 83 2.84 2.67 -7.04
C ASP A 83 2.12 3.70 -6.18
N LEU A 84 2.87 4.43 -5.39
CA LEU A 84 2.32 5.37 -4.42
C LEU A 84 2.26 6.78 -4.99
N SER A 85 1.35 7.59 -4.45
CA SER A 85 1.39 9.01 -4.73
C SER A 85 2.66 9.61 -4.16
N LYS A 86 3.06 10.78 -4.68
CA LYS A 86 4.24 11.47 -4.17
C LYS A 86 4.10 11.79 -2.68
N ALA A 87 2.91 12.21 -2.26
CA ALA A 87 2.69 12.53 -0.85
C ALA A 87 2.92 11.32 0.05
N ALA A 88 2.46 10.15 -0.38
CA ALA A 88 2.68 8.92 0.38
C ALA A 88 4.16 8.57 0.44
N ALA A 89 4.86 8.70 -0.69
CA ALA A 89 6.29 8.43 -0.73
C ALA A 89 7.08 9.40 0.15
N GLN A 90 6.64 10.66 0.22
CA GLN A 90 7.27 11.64 1.11
C GLN A 90 7.15 11.20 2.56
N LYS A 91 5.96 10.79 2.97
CA LYS A 91 5.76 10.36 4.35
C LYS A 91 6.52 9.09 4.66
N LEU A 92 6.71 8.23 3.68
CA LEU A 92 7.49 7.01 3.84
C LEU A 92 9.00 7.23 3.69
N GLY A 93 9.39 8.40 3.21
CA GLY A 93 10.80 8.77 3.17
C GLY A 93 11.59 8.24 1.99
N PHE A 94 10.94 7.96 0.83
CA PHE A 94 11.70 7.43 -0.30
C PHE A 94 11.52 8.20 -1.61
N VAL A 95 11.06 9.44 -1.57
CA VAL A 95 10.93 10.22 -2.80
C VAL A 95 12.27 10.30 -3.53
N GLY A 96 13.32 10.60 -2.80
CA GLY A 96 14.64 10.73 -3.42
C GLY A 96 15.17 9.44 -4.00
N ALA A 97 14.96 8.34 -3.32
CA ALA A 97 15.41 7.03 -3.80
C ALA A 97 14.56 6.53 -4.97
N GLY A 98 13.32 6.95 -5.04
CA GLY A 98 12.40 6.57 -6.10
C GLY A 98 11.68 5.26 -5.86
N HIS A 99 12.17 4.41 -5.01
CA HIS A 99 11.56 3.13 -4.68
C HIS A 99 12.04 2.65 -3.32
N ALA A 100 11.31 1.71 -2.75
CA ALA A 100 11.67 1.13 -1.46
C ALA A 100 11.03 -0.25 -1.31
N PRO A 101 11.63 -1.12 -0.49
CA PRO A 101 10.96 -2.36 -0.12
C PRO A 101 9.86 -2.03 0.89
N VAL A 102 8.67 -2.53 0.64
CA VAL A 102 7.53 -2.28 1.52
C VAL A 102 6.78 -3.57 1.80
N CYS A 103 6.04 -3.55 2.90
CA CYS A 103 4.98 -4.53 3.14
C CYS A 103 3.69 -3.78 3.34
N MET A 104 2.60 -4.36 2.89
CA MET A 104 1.30 -3.73 3.03
C MET A 104 0.27 -4.71 3.54
N ALA A 105 -0.70 -4.20 4.28
CA ALA A 105 -1.78 -4.99 4.82
C ALA A 105 -3.07 -4.22 4.70
N ARG A 106 -4.16 -4.93 4.42
CA ARG A 106 -5.46 -4.30 4.28
C ARG A 106 -5.89 -3.73 5.62
N GLN A 107 -6.38 -2.51 5.57
CA GLN A 107 -6.89 -1.83 6.74
C GLN A 107 -8.36 -2.20 6.86
N SER A 108 -8.79 -2.70 8.00
CA SER A 108 -10.20 -3.07 8.18
C SER A 108 -11.06 -1.91 8.65
#